data_c32651400409a4ab5e5ed0e4aab22c5c
#
_entry.id   c32651400409a4ab5e5ed0e4aab22c5c
#
_cell.length_a   1.000
_cell.length_b   1.000
_cell.length_c   1.000
_cell.angle_alpha   90.00
_cell.angle_beta   90.00
_cell.angle_gamma   90.00
#
_symmetry.space_group_name_H-M   'P 1'
#
loop_
_entity.id
_entity.type
_entity.pdbx_description
1 polymer ?
#
loop_
_entity_poly.entity_id
_entity_poly.type
_entity_poly.pdbx_seq_one_letter_code
_entity_poly.pdbx_strand_id
1 'polypeptide(L)'
;MKKSITRLDLNLMLCLQLLMQERSVTKTAKRMNVTPSSVSKSLSKLRAWFDDPLFVNTPLGLSPTPMMLSMEQNLADWMQMGHQLLDKPHNETPRGLKFELVAESPLMMIMFNALSQKIYQRYPQATIKVRSWDYDSLDAITRGEVDIGFTGRESHPRSRELLSLLPLSIDFEVLFSDLPWVWLREDHPALQEEWNLETFLRYPHISICWEQSDTWALDDVLQEMGLKRNIAMSLPGFEQSLFMAAQPEHALLATAPHYCHRYNQLHQLPLVARPLPFDAAQCEKLLVPFTLLWHKRNSHNPKIAWLRETIKSLYSDLS
;
A
#
# COMPACT_ATOMS: atom_id res chain seq x y z
N MET A 1 -37.86 21.39 10.40
CA MET A 1 -36.79 20.42 10.74
C MET A 1 -36.27 19.77 9.45
N LYS A 2 -34.98 19.83 9.14
CA LYS A 2 -34.42 19.08 7.97
C LYS A 2 -34.59 17.57 8.25
N LYS A 3 -35.32 16.89 7.38
CA LYS A 3 -35.49 15.44 7.45
C LYS A 3 -34.15 14.77 7.11
N SER A 4 -33.65 13.92 8.00
CA SER A 4 -32.33 13.26 7.80
C SER A 4 -32.48 11.95 7.04
N ILE A 5 -31.66 11.73 6.02
CA ILE A 5 -31.61 10.49 5.24
C ILE A 5 -31.37 9.24 6.12
N THR A 6 -30.73 9.41 7.31
CA THR A 6 -30.48 8.31 8.25
C THR A 6 -31.76 7.65 8.82
N ARG A 7 -32.92 8.32 8.68
CA ARG A 7 -34.22 7.80 9.12
C ARG A 7 -35.08 7.32 7.98
N LEU A 8 -34.62 7.39 6.74
CA LEU A 8 -35.35 6.97 5.56
C LEU A 8 -35.08 5.48 5.28
N ASP A 9 -36.16 4.69 5.24
CA ASP A 9 -36.05 3.29 4.81
C ASP A 9 -35.87 3.24 3.29
N LEU A 10 -34.73 2.67 2.84
CA LEU A 10 -34.38 2.57 1.42
C LEU A 10 -35.40 1.76 0.60
N ASN A 11 -36.11 0.80 1.22
CA ASN A 11 -37.18 0.06 0.56
C ASN A 11 -38.35 0.96 0.16
N LEU A 12 -38.59 2.04 0.91
CA LEU A 12 -39.59 3.03 0.53
C LEU A 12 -39.21 3.77 -0.75
N MET A 13 -37.92 4.06 -0.94
CA MET A 13 -37.43 4.73 -2.16
C MET A 13 -37.54 3.81 -3.38
N LEU A 14 -37.23 2.50 -3.23
CA LEU A 14 -37.46 1.52 -4.27
C LEU A 14 -38.97 1.42 -4.63
N CYS A 15 -39.84 1.38 -3.60
CA CYS A 15 -41.29 1.38 -3.80
C CYS A 15 -41.73 2.64 -4.56
N LEU A 16 -41.22 3.81 -4.22
CA LEU A 16 -41.54 5.07 -4.88
C LEU A 16 -41.14 5.07 -6.35
N GLN A 17 -39.95 4.58 -6.68
CA GLN A 17 -39.46 4.44 -8.04
C GLN A 17 -40.32 3.50 -8.87
N LEU A 18 -40.69 2.35 -8.31
CA LEU A 18 -41.55 1.37 -9.00
C LEU A 18 -42.98 1.90 -9.17
N LEU A 19 -43.54 2.62 -8.22
CA LEU A 19 -44.81 3.30 -8.36
C LEU A 19 -44.79 4.35 -9.46
N MET A 20 -43.69 5.06 -9.62
CA MET A 20 -43.50 6.05 -10.67
C MET A 20 -43.48 5.38 -12.07
N GLN A 21 -42.83 4.22 -12.19
CA GLN A 21 -42.76 3.45 -13.45
C GLN A 21 -44.08 2.76 -13.79
N GLU A 22 -44.66 2.04 -12.82
CA GLU A 22 -45.81 1.14 -13.06
C GLU A 22 -47.17 1.86 -13.02
N ARG A 23 -47.23 3.02 -12.37
CA ARG A 23 -48.49 3.80 -12.16
C ARG A 23 -49.63 2.94 -11.57
N SER A 24 -49.27 1.86 -10.82
CA SER A 24 -50.19 0.88 -10.30
C SER A 24 -49.67 0.20 -9.05
N VAL A 25 -50.45 0.24 -7.97
CA VAL A 25 -50.12 -0.44 -6.71
C VAL A 25 -49.96 -1.95 -6.91
N THR A 26 -50.83 -2.56 -7.68
CA THR A 26 -50.83 -4.01 -7.91
C THR A 26 -49.64 -4.46 -8.73
N LYS A 27 -49.28 -3.72 -9.81
CA LYS A 27 -48.10 -4.03 -10.62
C LYS A 27 -46.79 -3.81 -9.81
N THR A 28 -46.72 -2.74 -9.05
CA THR A 28 -45.59 -2.46 -8.13
C THR A 28 -45.44 -3.59 -7.12
N ALA A 29 -46.52 -4.03 -6.49
CA ALA A 29 -46.54 -5.14 -5.54
C ALA A 29 -45.95 -6.42 -6.15
N LYS A 30 -46.38 -6.75 -7.39
CA LYS A 30 -45.84 -7.89 -8.12
C LYS A 30 -44.34 -7.77 -8.37
N ARG A 31 -43.85 -6.61 -8.82
CA ARG A 31 -42.40 -6.38 -9.06
C ARG A 31 -41.57 -6.44 -7.78
N MET A 32 -42.12 -5.97 -6.64
CA MET A 32 -41.44 -6.02 -5.33
C MET A 32 -41.58 -7.39 -4.65
N ASN A 33 -42.38 -8.30 -5.22
CA ASN A 33 -42.74 -9.58 -4.59
C ASN A 33 -43.34 -9.44 -3.19
N VAL A 34 -44.27 -8.48 -3.06
CA VAL A 34 -45.02 -8.19 -1.82
C VAL A 34 -46.52 -8.10 -2.10
N THR A 35 -47.33 -7.91 -1.05
CA THR A 35 -48.77 -7.70 -1.21
C THR A 35 -49.12 -6.26 -1.62
N PRO A 36 -50.23 -6.01 -2.35
CA PRO A 36 -50.71 -4.66 -2.63
C PRO A 36 -50.91 -3.81 -1.36
N SER A 37 -51.37 -4.42 -0.26
CA SER A 37 -51.51 -3.73 1.03
C SER A 37 -50.18 -3.25 1.59
N SER A 38 -49.08 -3.99 1.38
CA SER A 38 -47.73 -3.57 1.77
C SER A 38 -47.29 -2.33 0.99
N VAL A 39 -47.52 -2.31 -0.33
CA VAL A 39 -47.22 -1.12 -1.16
C VAL A 39 -48.05 0.09 -0.73
N SER A 40 -49.36 -0.11 -0.43
CA SER A 40 -50.21 0.96 0.06
C SER A 40 -49.75 1.53 1.40
N LYS A 41 -49.26 0.68 2.32
CA LYS A 41 -48.65 1.11 3.58
C LYS A 41 -47.34 1.90 3.35
N SER A 42 -46.50 1.43 2.43
CA SER A 42 -45.28 2.14 2.04
C SER A 42 -45.61 3.50 1.44
N LEU A 43 -46.59 3.60 0.56
CA LEU A 43 -47.04 4.86 -0.03
C LEU A 43 -47.59 5.82 1.06
N SER A 44 -48.32 5.31 2.05
CA SER A 44 -48.77 6.13 3.19
C SER A 44 -47.61 6.70 4.01
N LYS A 45 -46.57 5.92 4.27
CA LYS A 45 -45.34 6.38 4.94
C LYS A 45 -44.63 7.44 4.11
N LEU A 46 -44.52 7.25 2.80
CA LEU A 46 -43.90 8.21 1.89
C LEU A 46 -44.66 9.53 1.84
N ARG A 47 -46.00 9.48 1.78
CA ARG A 47 -46.87 10.68 1.87
C ARG A 47 -46.61 11.47 3.14
N ALA A 48 -46.54 10.80 4.29
CA ALA A 48 -46.22 11.43 5.56
C ALA A 48 -44.78 11.98 5.61
N TRP A 49 -43.84 11.28 4.93
CA TRP A 49 -42.46 11.72 4.85
C TRP A 49 -42.30 12.97 4.00
N PHE A 50 -42.93 13.02 2.83
CA PHE A 50 -42.80 14.15 1.91
C PHE A 50 -43.81 15.27 2.15
N ASP A 51 -44.84 15.00 2.95
CA ASP A 51 -45.95 15.92 3.18
C ASP A 51 -46.68 16.26 1.85
N ASP A 52 -46.86 15.24 1.00
CA ASP A 52 -47.43 15.35 -0.33
C ASP A 52 -48.16 14.04 -0.67
N PRO A 53 -49.31 14.08 -1.38
CA PRO A 53 -49.99 12.86 -1.85
C PRO A 53 -49.12 11.97 -2.75
N LEU A 54 -48.11 12.49 -3.39
CA LEU A 54 -47.20 11.86 -4.38
C LEU A 54 -47.86 11.30 -5.61
N PHE A 55 -48.99 10.62 -5.41
CA PHE A 55 -49.85 10.08 -6.49
C PHE A 55 -51.33 10.26 -6.15
N VAL A 56 -52.11 10.63 -7.15
CA VAL A 56 -53.58 10.69 -7.10
C VAL A 56 -54.18 9.57 -7.92
N ASN A 57 -55.30 9.04 -7.47
CA ASN A 57 -56.06 8.00 -8.23
C ASN A 57 -56.77 8.62 -9.40
N THR A 58 -56.67 8.01 -10.57
CA THR A 58 -57.41 8.37 -11.79
C THR A 58 -58.01 7.11 -12.41
N PRO A 59 -58.97 7.22 -13.33
CA PRO A 59 -59.51 6.08 -14.05
C PRO A 59 -58.46 5.27 -14.82
N LEU A 60 -57.30 5.90 -15.13
CA LEU A 60 -56.19 5.27 -15.85
C LEU A 60 -55.07 4.76 -14.92
N GLY A 61 -55.26 4.80 -13.59
CA GLY A 61 -54.28 4.40 -12.59
C GLY A 61 -53.77 5.54 -11.76
N LEU A 62 -52.54 5.44 -11.24
CA LEU A 62 -51.92 6.47 -10.40
C LEU A 62 -51.29 7.57 -11.28
N SER A 63 -51.69 8.81 -11.03
CA SER A 63 -51.07 9.99 -11.64
C SER A 63 -50.18 10.71 -10.60
N PRO A 64 -48.89 11.02 -10.94
CA PRO A 64 -47.99 11.69 -10.02
C PRO A 64 -48.37 13.14 -9.79
N THR A 65 -48.10 13.65 -8.60
CA THR A 65 -48.20 15.08 -8.27
C THR A 65 -47.04 15.88 -8.93
N PRO A 66 -47.19 17.20 -9.05
CA PRO A 66 -46.07 18.05 -9.51
C PRO A 66 -44.78 17.86 -8.67
N MET A 67 -44.91 17.67 -7.36
CA MET A 67 -43.80 17.35 -6.48
C MET A 67 -43.11 16.04 -6.88
N MET A 68 -43.88 14.97 -7.11
CA MET A 68 -43.34 13.68 -7.54
C MET A 68 -42.64 13.77 -8.89
N LEU A 69 -43.19 14.53 -9.84
CA LEU A 69 -42.57 14.77 -11.15
C LEU A 69 -41.22 15.51 -10.99
N SER A 70 -41.13 16.49 -10.09
CA SER A 70 -39.87 17.21 -9.86
C SER A 70 -38.76 16.35 -9.26
N MET A 71 -39.13 15.25 -8.60
CA MET A 71 -38.17 14.30 -7.98
C MET A 71 -37.79 13.13 -8.92
N GLU A 72 -38.48 12.95 -10.04
CA GLU A 72 -38.38 11.76 -10.91
C GLU A 72 -36.93 11.50 -11.34
N GLN A 73 -36.24 12.52 -11.88
CA GLN A 73 -34.87 12.38 -12.35
C GLN A 73 -33.90 12.07 -11.19
N ASN A 74 -34.00 12.81 -10.09
CA ASN A 74 -33.13 12.58 -8.93
C ASN A 74 -33.31 11.18 -8.34
N LEU A 75 -34.54 10.68 -8.32
CA LEU A 75 -34.85 9.33 -7.85
C LEU A 75 -34.27 8.26 -8.79
N ALA A 76 -34.38 8.47 -10.09
CA ALA A 76 -33.78 7.58 -11.10
C ALA A 76 -32.25 7.53 -10.99
N ASP A 77 -31.61 8.70 -10.88
CA ASP A 77 -30.15 8.82 -10.72
C ASP A 77 -29.67 8.11 -9.45
N TRP A 78 -30.39 8.31 -8.34
CA TRP A 78 -30.09 7.65 -7.08
C TRP A 78 -30.19 6.13 -7.17
N MET A 79 -31.23 5.60 -7.83
CA MET A 79 -31.39 4.16 -8.08
C MET A 79 -30.29 3.62 -8.98
N GLN A 80 -29.90 4.36 -10.01
CA GLN A 80 -28.80 3.97 -10.90
C GLN A 80 -27.47 3.87 -10.14
N MET A 81 -27.17 4.84 -9.26
CA MET A 81 -25.99 4.75 -8.37
C MET A 81 -26.07 3.51 -7.47
N GLY A 82 -27.26 3.19 -6.93
CA GLY A 82 -27.47 1.98 -6.13
C GLY A 82 -27.18 0.69 -6.93
N HIS A 83 -27.65 0.60 -8.17
CA HIS A 83 -27.33 -0.54 -9.05
C HIS A 83 -25.85 -0.65 -9.35
N GLN A 84 -25.16 0.47 -9.61
CA GLN A 84 -23.70 0.47 -9.84
C GLN A 84 -22.92 -0.06 -8.65
N LEU A 85 -23.40 0.12 -7.41
CA LEU A 85 -22.78 -0.45 -6.21
C LEU A 85 -22.97 -1.98 -6.12
N LEU A 86 -24.05 -2.52 -6.69
CA LEU A 86 -24.37 -3.95 -6.67
C LEU A 86 -23.77 -4.69 -7.88
N ASP A 87 -23.53 -3.98 -8.98
CA ASP A 87 -22.87 -4.53 -10.13
C ASP A 87 -21.41 -4.80 -9.77
N LYS A 88 -21.00 -6.06 -9.86
CA LYS A 88 -19.58 -6.39 -9.76
C LYS A 88 -18.85 -5.59 -10.84
N PRO A 89 -17.77 -4.90 -10.53
CA PRO A 89 -17.05 -4.12 -11.51
C PRO A 89 -16.65 -5.02 -12.69
N HIS A 90 -17.37 -4.96 -13.77
CA HIS A 90 -16.98 -5.53 -15.04
C HIS A 90 -15.88 -4.66 -15.60
N ASN A 91 -14.65 -5.11 -15.54
CA ASN A 91 -13.45 -4.68 -16.29
C ASN A 91 -13.31 -3.17 -16.68
N GLU A 92 -14.18 -2.30 -16.23
CA GLU A 92 -14.01 -0.87 -16.39
C GLU A 92 -13.02 -0.39 -15.31
N THR A 93 -11.94 0.18 -15.78
CA THR A 93 -10.92 0.80 -14.94
C THR A 93 -11.58 1.87 -14.07
N PRO A 94 -11.65 1.73 -12.73
CA PRO A 94 -12.27 2.74 -11.90
C PRO A 94 -11.61 4.09 -12.15
N ARG A 95 -12.37 5.10 -12.52
CA ARG A 95 -11.84 6.46 -12.64
C ARG A 95 -11.31 6.90 -11.28
N GLY A 96 -10.05 7.36 -11.25
CA GLY A 96 -9.42 7.82 -10.01
C GLY A 96 -8.93 6.70 -9.08
N LEU A 97 -8.55 5.52 -9.62
CA LEU A 97 -7.92 4.48 -8.83
C LEU A 97 -6.66 5.02 -8.13
N LYS A 98 -6.61 4.85 -6.81
CA LYS A 98 -5.49 5.30 -6.00
C LYS A 98 -4.62 4.11 -5.58
N PHE A 99 -3.31 4.27 -5.71
CA PHE A 99 -2.29 3.34 -5.21
C PHE A 99 -1.55 4.01 -4.06
N GLU A 100 -1.71 3.49 -2.86
CA GLU A 100 -1.00 3.93 -1.65
C GLU A 100 0.09 2.91 -1.33
N LEU A 101 1.34 3.29 -1.49
CA LEU A 101 2.50 2.44 -1.29
C LEU A 101 3.37 2.97 -0.15
N VAL A 102 4.02 2.08 0.56
CA VAL A 102 5.09 2.42 1.48
C VAL A 102 6.28 1.52 1.19
N ALA A 103 7.46 2.09 1.02
CA ALA A 103 8.63 1.33 0.66
C ALA A 103 9.90 1.91 1.27
N GLU A 104 10.83 1.03 1.58
CA GLU A 104 12.18 1.40 1.97
C GLU A 104 12.95 1.97 0.78
N SER A 105 13.72 3.03 1.03
CA SER A 105 14.67 3.54 0.05
C SER A 105 16.03 2.80 0.21
N PRO A 106 16.75 2.47 -0.88
CA PRO A 106 16.53 2.85 -2.26
C PRO A 106 15.68 1.88 -3.10
N LEU A 107 15.05 0.84 -2.53
CA LEU A 107 14.17 -0.07 -3.27
C LEU A 107 13.16 0.70 -4.13
N MET A 108 12.54 1.72 -3.53
CA MET A 108 11.60 2.58 -4.21
C MET A 108 12.23 3.30 -5.41
N MET A 109 13.42 3.86 -5.26
CA MET A 109 14.09 4.62 -6.31
C MET A 109 14.45 3.73 -7.51
N ILE A 110 14.87 2.50 -7.26
CA ILE A 110 15.21 1.53 -8.30
C ILE A 110 13.97 1.08 -9.07
N MET A 111 12.86 0.85 -8.38
CA MET A 111 11.65 0.24 -8.93
C MET A 111 10.64 1.26 -9.47
N PHE A 112 10.56 2.46 -8.88
CA PHE A 112 9.41 3.34 -9.02
C PHE A 112 9.12 3.75 -10.47
N ASN A 113 10.14 4.01 -11.27
CA ASN A 113 9.94 4.37 -12.67
C ASN A 113 9.24 3.24 -13.45
N ALA A 114 9.73 2.01 -13.34
CA ALA A 114 9.15 0.87 -14.05
C ALA A 114 7.75 0.52 -13.51
N LEU A 115 7.54 0.59 -12.20
CA LEU A 115 6.25 0.35 -11.57
C LEU A 115 5.21 1.39 -11.99
N SER A 116 5.57 2.67 -11.94
CA SER A 116 4.66 3.75 -12.32
C SER A 116 4.25 3.65 -13.79
N GLN A 117 5.17 3.32 -14.70
CA GLN A 117 4.85 3.08 -16.10
C GLN A 117 3.82 1.94 -16.26
N LYS A 118 4.01 0.80 -15.58
CA LYS A 118 3.06 -0.32 -15.64
C LYS A 118 1.69 0.07 -15.05
N ILE A 119 1.67 0.87 -13.97
CA ILE A 119 0.43 1.37 -13.37
C ILE A 119 -0.30 2.28 -14.37
N TYR A 120 0.37 3.28 -14.95
CA TYR A 120 -0.27 4.20 -15.89
C TYR A 120 -0.66 3.57 -17.23
N GLN A 121 0.07 2.55 -17.69
CA GLN A 121 -0.34 1.77 -18.87
C GLN A 121 -1.68 1.04 -18.63
N ARG A 122 -1.88 0.49 -17.45
CA ARG A 122 -3.11 -0.23 -17.10
C ARG A 122 -4.21 0.69 -16.60
N TYR A 123 -3.84 1.76 -15.89
CA TYR A 123 -4.73 2.70 -15.21
C TYR A 123 -4.31 4.14 -15.48
N PRO A 124 -4.62 4.69 -16.67
CA PRO A 124 -4.11 5.99 -17.11
C PRO A 124 -4.45 7.19 -16.21
N GLN A 125 -5.53 7.08 -15.41
CA GLN A 125 -5.98 8.12 -14.49
C GLN A 125 -5.68 7.79 -13.01
N ALA A 126 -4.81 6.82 -12.75
CA ALA A 126 -4.45 6.45 -11.41
C ALA A 126 -3.66 7.56 -10.71
N THR A 127 -3.87 7.67 -9.40
CA THR A 127 -2.98 8.45 -8.52
C THR A 127 -2.09 7.50 -7.74
N ILE A 128 -0.79 7.75 -7.75
CA ILE A 128 0.18 6.97 -7.00
C ILE A 128 0.73 7.84 -5.88
N LYS A 129 0.61 7.36 -4.64
CA LYS A 129 1.22 7.98 -3.47
C LYS A 129 2.19 6.99 -2.86
N VAL A 130 3.42 7.44 -2.64
CA VAL A 130 4.47 6.63 -2.02
C VAL A 130 4.97 7.36 -0.78
N ARG A 131 5.16 6.62 0.30
CA ARG A 131 5.77 7.08 1.54
C ARG A 131 6.99 6.22 1.85
N SER A 132 7.95 6.77 2.59
CA SER A 132 9.05 5.98 3.15
C SER A 132 8.51 5.00 4.20
N TRP A 133 9.15 3.84 4.31
CA TRP A 133 8.87 2.89 5.38
C TRP A 133 9.26 3.49 6.74
N ASP A 134 8.39 3.31 7.73
CA ASP A 134 8.56 3.73 9.13
C ASP A 134 7.86 2.76 10.08
N TYR A 135 7.96 2.96 11.41
CA TYR A 135 7.30 2.09 12.40
C TYR A 135 5.78 2.11 12.32
N ASP A 136 5.17 3.21 11.86
CA ASP A 136 3.71 3.33 11.72
C ASP A 136 3.19 2.66 10.45
N SER A 137 4.09 2.19 9.58
CA SER A 137 3.74 1.60 8.28
C SER A 137 2.92 0.31 8.40
N LEU A 138 3.22 -0.55 9.38
CA LEU A 138 2.41 -1.76 9.65
C LEU A 138 1.01 -1.40 10.13
N ASP A 139 0.88 -0.40 10.97
CA ASP A 139 -0.42 0.10 11.43
C ASP A 139 -1.22 0.73 10.29
N ALA A 140 -0.57 1.49 9.42
CA ALA A 140 -1.20 2.06 8.23
C ALA A 140 -1.71 0.98 7.26
N ILE A 141 -0.97 -0.12 7.05
CA ILE A 141 -1.44 -1.29 6.30
C ILE A 141 -2.64 -1.92 7.00
N THR A 142 -2.58 -2.11 8.31
CA THR A 142 -3.65 -2.72 9.11
C THR A 142 -4.94 -1.88 9.06
N ARG A 143 -4.84 -0.55 9.10
CA ARG A 143 -5.98 0.36 8.94
C ARG A 143 -6.49 0.45 7.50
N GLY A 144 -5.71 -0.02 6.52
CA GLY A 144 -6.05 0.04 5.10
C GLY A 144 -5.79 1.40 4.45
N GLU A 145 -4.93 2.18 5.04
CA GLU A 145 -4.43 3.46 4.51
C GLU A 145 -3.33 3.24 3.46
N VAL A 146 -2.75 2.04 3.45
CA VAL A 146 -1.71 1.59 2.54
C VAL A 146 -2.15 0.28 1.88
N ASP A 147 -1.94 0.18 0.59
CA ASP A 147 -2.23 -1.01 -0.20
C ASP A 147 -1.17 -2.09 -0.04
N ILE A 148 0.10 -1.70 -0.20
CA ILE A 148 1.27 -2.60 -0.10
C ILE A 148 2.43 -1.87 0.55
N GLY A 149 3.11 -2.58 1.46
CA GLY A 149 4.42 -2.23 1.98
C GLY A 149 5.52 -3.07 1.31
N PHE A 150 6.69 -2.48 1.13
CA PHE A 150 7.87 -3.19 0.62
C PHE A 150 9.12 -2.76 1.40
N THR A 151 9.69 -3.70 2.17
CA THR A 151 10.84 -3.43 3.05
C THR A 151 11.66 -4.69 3.32
N GLY A 152 12.92 -4.49 3.70
CA GLY A 152 13.72 -5.53 4.32
C GLY A 152 13.27 -5.81 5.75
N ARG A 153 13.41 -7.05 6.19
CA ARG A 153 13.11 -7.47 7.56
C ARG A 153 14.35 -8.16 8.12
N GLU A 154 14.90 -7.68 9.23
CA GLU A 154 16.08 -8.30 9.82
C GLU A 154 15.80 -9.72 10.32
N SER A 155 16.77 -10.61 10.15
CA SER A 155 16.69 -12.01 10.60
C SER A 155 17.39 -12.25 11.96
N HIS A 156 18.13 -11.27 12.48
CA HIS A 156 18.85 -11.41 13.74
C HIS A 156 17.87 -11.64 14.91
N PRO A 157 18.11 -12.63 15.81
CA PRO A 157 17.15 -12.99 16.87
C PRO A 157 16.78 -11.86 17.83
N ARG A 158 17.61 -10.83 17.95
CA ARG A 158 17.33 -9.64 18.79
C ARG A 158 16.53 -8.57 18.06
N SER A 159 16.36 -8.68 16.75
CA SER A 159 15.62 -7.69 15.97
C SER A 159 14.13 -7.68 16.35
N ARG A 160 13.57 -6.49 16.39
CA ARG A 160 12.11 -6.27 16.51
C ARG A 160 11.39 -6.43 15.17
N GLU A 161 12.13 -6.64 14.10
CA GLU A 161 11.63 -6.69 12.73
C GLU A 161 11.49 -8.10 12.16
N LEU A 162 11.61 -9.14 13.00
CA LEU A 162 11.45 -10.53 12.58
C LEU A 162 10.09 -10.74 11.87
N LEU A 163 10.09 -11.51 10.80
CA LEU A 163 8.86 -11.91 10.09
C LEU A 163 7.85 -12.60 11.02
N SER A 164 8.34 -13.33 12.02
CA SER A 164 7.51 -14.01 13.03
C SER A 164 6.76 -13.06 13.97
N LEU A 165 7.18 -11.78 14.03
CA LEU A 165 6.55 -10.74 14.86
C LEU A 165 5.52 -9.92 14.11
N LEU A 166 5.27 -10.22 12.83
CA LEU A 166 4.25 -9.52 12.05
C LEU A 166 2.85 -9.72 12.66
N PRO A 167 2.01 -8.68 12.68
CA PRO A 167 0.62 -8.81 13.12
C PRO A 167 -0.14 -9.89 12.33
N LEU A 168 -1.01 -10.64 12.99
CA LEU A 168 -1.81 -11.70 12.36
C LEU A 168 -2.70 -11.21 11.20
N SER A 169 -2.99 -9.92 11.15
CA SER A 169 -3.76 -9.27 10.08
C SER A 169 -2.94 -9.00 8.82
N ILE A 170 -1.63 -9.16 8.87
CA ILE A 170 -0.72 -8.92 7.75
C ILE A 170 -0.37 -10.25 7.08
N ASP A 171 -0.49 -10.29 5.76
CA ASP A 171 0.13 -11.30 4.91
C ASP A 171 1.42 -10.73 4.32
N PHE A 172 2.34 -11.61 3.99
CA PHE A 172 3.60 -11.22 3.38
C PHE A 172 4.08 -12.25 2.35
N GLU A 173 4.97 -11.80 1.48
CA GLU A 173 5.69 -12.63 0.52
C GLU A 173 7.13 -12.15 0.43
N VAL A 174 8.08 -13.05 0.65
CA VAL A 174 9.51 -12.73 0.46
C VAL A 174 9.79 -12.75 -1.03
N LEU A 175 10.27 -11.63 -1.57
CA LEU A 175 10.63 -11.52 -2.98
C LEU A 175 12.05 -12.01 -3.26
N PHE A 176 12.98 -11.63 -2.39
CA PHE A 176 14.37 -12.06 -2.42
C PHE A 176 14.96 -11.86 -1.02
N SER A 177 16.11 -12.48 -0.80
CA SER A 177 16.92 -12.21 0.40
C SER A 177 18.28 -11.68 -0.05
N ASP A 178 18.82 -10.73 0.70
CA ASP A 178 20.08 -10.09 0.36
C ASP A 178 20.97 -9.95 1.58
N LEU A 179 22.28 -9.93 1.35
CA LEU A 179 23.27 -9.66 2.37
C LEU A 179 23.76 -8.21 2.25
N PRO A 180 24.03 -7.55 3.38
CA PRO A 180 24.71 -6.26 3.35
C PRO A 180 26.15 -6.44 2.88
N TRP A 181 26.59 -5.50 2.06
CA TRP A 181 27.97 -5.37 1.60
C TRP A 181 28.53 -4.05 2.10
N VAL A 182 29.87 -3.96 2.13
CA VAL A 182 30.57 -2.72 2.46
C VAL A 182 30.84 -1.95 1.17
N TRP A 183 30.39 -0.71 1.17
CA TRP A 183 30.51 0.23 0.05
C TRP A 183 31.54 1.29 0.41
N LEU A 184 32.51 1.47 -0.46
CA LEU A 184 33.59 2.41 -0.25
C LEU A 184 33.98 3.02 -1.60
N ARG A 185 34.53 4.22 -1.56
CA ARG A 185 34.97 4.92 -2.75
C ARG A 185 36.05 4.13 -3.49
N GLU A 186 36.09 4.20 -4.82
CA GLU A 186 37.01 3.43 -5.70
C GLU A 186 38.50 3.71 -5.44
N ASP A 187 38.84 4.84 -4.83
CA ASP A 187 40.21 5.22 -4.41
C ASP A 187 40.42 5.12 -2.89
N HIS A 188 39.50 4.48 -2.15
CA HIS A 188 39.59 4.35 -0.70
C HIS A 188 40.86 3.59 -0.27
N PRO A 189 41.62 4.06 0.74
CA PRO A 189 42.89 3.45 1.14
C PRO A 189 42.75 1.96 1.53
N ALA A 190 41.62 1.55 2.12
CA ALA A 190 41.38 0.14 2.45
C ALA A 190 41.42 -0.82 1.22
N LEU A 191 41.33 -0.30 0.00
CA LEU A 191 41.44 -1.11 -1.21
C LEU A 191 42.90 -1.48 -1.55
N GLN A 192 43.85 -0.82 -0.93
CA GLN A 192 45.31 -1.11 -1.06
C GLN A 192 45.80 -2.08 0.01
N GLU A 193 44.94 -2.48 0.93
CA GLU A 193 45.22 -3.39 2.05
C GLU A 193 44.54 -4.74 1.83
N GLU A 194 44.94 -5.74 2.62
CA GLU A 194 44.23 -7.00 2.70
C GLU A 194 42.83 -6.75 3.29
N TRP A 195 41.78 -7.15 2.54
CA TRP A 195 40.41 -6.98 3.01
C TRP A 195 40.04 -8.06 4.03
N ASN A 196 40.06 -7.69 5.30
CA ASN A 196 39.76 -8.55 6.44
C ASN A 196 39.06 -7.74 7.55
N LEU A 197 38.73 -8.41 8.65
CA LEU A 197 37.99 -7.79 9.77
C LEU A 197 38.76 -6.64 10.42
N GLU A 198 40.09 -6.74 10.50
CA GLU A 198 40.94 -5.67 11.05
C GLU A 198 40.87 -4.42 10.19
N THR A 199 41.01 -4.55 8.88
CA THR A 199 40.91 -3.45 7.92
C THR A 199 39.50 -2.83 7.96
N PHE A 200 38.45 -3.67 8.02
CA PHE A 200 37.05 -3.22 8.13
C PHE A 200 36.83 -2.37 9.38
N LEU A 201 37.39 -2.76 10.55
CA LEU A 201 37.17 -2.05 11.82
C LEU A 201 38.09 -0.82 11.97
N ARG A 202 39.16 -0.71 11.20
CA ARG A 202 40.13 0.39 11.25
C ARG A 202 39.53 1.71 10.75
N TYR A 203 38.73 1.66 9.73
CA TYR A 203 38.15 2.83 9.10
C TYR A 203 36.84 3.24 9.76
N PRO A 204 36.45 4.53 9.66
CA PRO A 204 35.21 5.01 10.23
C PRO A 204 34.02 4.59 9.37
N HIS A 205 32.89 4.33 10.01
CA HIS A 205 31.66 3.82 9.38
C HIS A 205 30.54 4.85 9.36
N ILE A 206 29.70 4.74 8.35
CA ILE A 206 28.37 5.31 8.33
C ILE A 206 27.39 4.25 8.84
N SER A 207 26.59 4.61 9.84
CA SER A 207 25.45 3.79 10.28
C SER A 207 24.15 4.32 9.72
N ILE A 208 23.17 3.46 9.56
CA ILE A 208 21.79 3.87 9.30
C ILE A 208 21.10 4.05 10.65
N CYS A 209 20.60 5.26 10.92
CA CYS A 209 19.73 5.48 12.08
C CYS A 209 18.30 5.16 11.67
N TRP A 210 17.73 4.16 12.32
CA TRP A 210 16.38 3.75 12.11
C TRP A 210 15.52 4.26 13.27
N GLU A 211 14.86 5.41 13.06
CA GLU A 211 14.05 6.16 14.05
C GLU A 211 14.76 6.41 15.39
N GLN A 212 14.73 5.45 16.32
CA GLN A 212 15.33 5.58 17.65
C GLN A 212 16.55 4.67 17.88
N SER A 213 16.99 3.95 16.85
CA SER A 213 18.13 3.05 16.92
C SER A 213 19.23 3.48 15.96
N ASP A 214 20.44 3.69 16.50
CA ASP A 214 21.66 3.93 15.74
C ASP A 214 22.43 2.63 15.45
N THR A 215 21.91 1.49 15.89
CA THR A 215 22.53 0.16 15.77
C THR A 215 21.55 -0.80 15.12
N TRP A 216 22.09 -1.80 14.42
CA TRP A 216 21.34 -2.83 13.75
C TRP A 216 22.06 -4.18 13.83
N ALA A 217 21.56 -5.23 13.18
CA ALA A 217 22.06 -6.60 13.27
C ALA A 217 23.58 -6.73 13.12
N LEU A 218 24.24 -5.90 12.32
CA LEU A 218 25.71 -5.86 12.20
C LEU A 218 26.39 -5.54 13.53
N ASP A 219 25.86 -4.58 14.28
CA ASP A 219 26.43 -4.18 15.57
C ASP A 219 26.21 -5.27 16.63
N ASP A 220 25.07 -6.00 16.56
CA ASP A 220 24.84 -7.16 17.40
C ASP A 220 25.83 -8.29 17.13
N VAL A 221 26.08 -8.59 15.84
CA VAL A 221 27.09 -9.60 15.44
C VAL A 221 28.48 -9.21 15.93
N LEU A 222 28.89 -7.96 15.74
CA LEU A 222 30.17 -7.47 16.24
C LEU A 222 30.26 -7.56 17.76
N GLN A 223 29.19 -7.21 18.47
CA GLN A 223 29.12 -7.29 19.93
C GLN A 223 29.27 -8.73 20.44
N GLU A 224 28.67 -9.71 19.75
CA GLU A 224 28.83 -11.14 20.06
C GLU A 224 30.28 -11.61 19.93
N MET A 225 31.06 -10.96 19.05
CA MET A 225 32.49 -11.19 18.86
C MET A 225 33.38 -10.38 19.85
N GLY A 226 32.76 -9.55 20.71
CA GLY A 226 33.48 -8.63 21.58
C GLY A 226 34.11 -7.44 20.85
N LEU A 227 33.62 -7.10 19.67
CA LEU A 227 34.09 -6.06 18.77
C LEU A 227 33.11 -4.90 18.64
N LYS A 228 33.61 -3.76 18.18
CA LYS A 228 32.82 -2.57 17.91
C LYS A 228 33.42 -1.79 16.75
N ARG A 229 32.60 -1.33 15.82
CA ARG A 229 33.03 -0.41 14.76
C ARG A 229 32.99 1.05 15.23
N ASN A 230 33.81 1.90 14.64
CA ASN A 230 33.81 3.34 14.87
C ASN A 230 32.75 3.99 13.96
N ILE A 231 31.63 4.40 14.52
CA ILE A 231 30.58 5.12 13.79
C ILE A 231 30.91 6.61 13.79
N ALA A 232 31.25 7.14 12.63
CA ALA A 232 31.54 8.56 12.43
C ALA A 232 30.33 9.37 12.00
N MET A 233 29.32 8.71 11.42
CA MET A 233 28.11 9.36 10.90
C MET A 233 26.92 8.41 10.98
N SER A 234 25.73 8.93 11.37
CA SER A 234 24.46 8.22 11.32
C SER A 234 23.52 8.94 10.37
N LEU A 235 22.94 8.22 9.42
CA LEU A 235 22.09 8.77 8.35
C LEU A 235 20.76 8.00 8.25
N PRO A 236 19.68 8.64 7.77
CA PRO A 236 18.33 8.02 7.79
C PRO A 236 18.10 7.01 6.67
N GLY A 237 19.01 6.82 5.71
CA GLY A 237 18.79 5.91 4.61
C GLY A 237 20.06 5.48 3.88
N PHE A 238 19.95 4.38 3.14
CA PHE A 238 21.09 3.81 2.42
C PHE A 238 21.57 4.72 1.28
N GLU A 239 20.68 5.42 0.58
CA GLU A 239 21.06 6.33 -0.50
C GLU A 239 21.91 7.50 0.01
N GLN A 240 21.60 8.06 1.19
CA GLN A 240 22.42 9.10 1.81
C GLN A 240 23.76 8.54 2.25
N SER A 241 23.80 7.32 2.79
CA SER A 241 25.05 6.69 3.22
C SER A 241 25.97 6.38 2.04
N LEU A 242 25.43 5.89 0.93
CA LEU A 242 26.19 5.66 -0.30
C LEU A 242 26.68 6.96 -0.91
N PHE A 243 25.84 8.01 -0.92
CA PHE A 243 26.24 9.32 -1.40
C PHE A 243 27.40 9.89 -0.56
N MET A 244 27.36 9.78 0.77
CA MET A 244 28.44 10.26 1.65
C MET A 244 29.70 9.42 1.54
N ALA A 245 29.60 8.10 1.39
CA ALA A 245 30.76 7.24 1.15
C ALA A 245 31.45 7.53 -0.20
N ALA A 246 30.74 8.11 -1.16
CA ALA A 246 31.27 8.51 -2.45
C ALA A 246 32.05 9.83 -2.41
N GLN A 247 31.98 10.61 -1.30
CA GLN A 247 32.65 11.91 -1.22
C GLN A 247 34.15 11.75 -0.99
N PRO A 248 35.00 12.55 -1.68
CA PRO A 248 36.46 12.41 -1.62
C PRO A 248 37.07 12.87 -0.30
N GLU A 249 36.35 13.70 0.47
CA GLU A 249 36.84 14.29 1.71
C GLU A 249 36.92 13.30 2.88
N HIS A 250 36.26 12.14 2.75
CA HIS A 250 36.08 11.21 3.85
C HIS A 250 36.42 9.77 3.41
N ALA A 251 37.24 9.08 4.21
CA ALA A 251 37.48 7.67 4.07
C ALA A 251 36.45 6.87 4.90
N LEU A 252 35.18 6.92 4.47
CA LEU A 252 34.06 6.30 5.19
C LEU A 252 33.64 4.99 4.53
N LEU A 253 33.30 4.00 5.35
CA LEU A 253 32.67 2.76 4.94
C LEU A 253 31.17 2.84 5.16
N ALA A 254 30.38 2.68 4.10
CA ALA A 254 28.94 2.49 4.22
C ALA A 254 28.63 1.00 4.18
N THR A 255 27.65 0.55 4.97
CA THR A 255 27.13 -0.81 4.89
C THR A 255 25.69 -0.75 4.40
N ALA A 256 25.43 -1.36 3.26
CA ALA A 256 24.12 -1.36 2.63
C ALA A 256 23.88 -2.71 1.89
N PRO A 257 22.63 -3.10 1.66
CA PRO A 257 22.30 -4.32 0.92
C PRO A 257 23.01 -4.37 -0.45
N HIS A 258 23.36 -5.58 -0.90
CA HIS A 258 24.08 -5.76 -2.16
C HIS A 258 23.26 -5.28 -3.37
N TYR A 259 21.93 -5.38 -3.34
CA TYR A 259 21.08 -4.87 -4.42
C TYR A 259 21.26 -3.36 -4.69
N CYS A 260 21.86 -2.62 -3.76
CA CYS A 260 22.23 -1.21 -3.94
C CYS A 260 23.23 -0.98 -5.08
N HIS A 261 23.84 -2.06 -5.65
CA HIS A 261 24.65 -1.95 -6.86
C HIS A 261 23.85 -1.33 -8.03
N ARG A 262 22.54 -1.59 -8.13
CA ARG A 262 21.66 -0.97 -9.14
C ARG A 262 21.52 0.53 -8.91
N TYR A 263 21.38 0.94 -7.66
CA TYR A 263 21.35 2.36 -7.30
C TYR A 263 22.69 3.03 -7.65
N ASN A 264 23.82 2.39 -7.29
CA ASN A 264 25.15 2.86 -7.62
C ASN A 264 25.35 3.03 -9.13
N GLN A 265 24.95 2.04 -9.93
CA GLN A 265 25.02 2.10 -11.40
C GLN A 265 24.14 3.21 -11.98
N LEU A 266 22.91 3.34 -11.49
CA LEU A 266 21.95 4.35 -11.96
C LEU A 266 22.46 5.77 -11.75
N HIS A 267 23.13 6.02 -10.62
CA HIS A 267 23.64 7.33 -10.22
C HIS A 267 25.14 7.53 -10.54
N GLN A 268 25.80 6.51 -11.10
CA GLN A 268 27.22 6.54 -11.47
C GLN A 268 28.12 7.01 -10.31
N LEU A 269 27.82 6.52 -9.08
CA LEU A 269 28.63 6.86 -7.92
C LEU A 269 30.00 6.14 -8.03
N PRO A 270 31.13 6.79 -7.64
CA PRO A 270 32.44 6.20 -7.69
C PRO A 270 32.66 5.22 -6.51
N LEU A 271 31.78 4.22 -6.39
CA LEU A 271 31.81 3.24 -5.31
C LEU A 271 32.09 1.84 -5.82
N VAL A 272 32.85 1.09 -5.05
CA VAL A 272 33.03 -0.35 -5.16
C VAL A 272 32.45 -1.04 -3.93
N ALA A 273 32.01 -2.27 -4.11
CA ALA A 273 31.47 -3.09 -3.04
C ALA A 273 32.44 -4.19 -2.63
N ARG A 274 32.52 -4.50 -1.35
CA ARG A 274 33.26 -5.63 -0.76
C ARG A 274 32.30 -6.43 0.12
N PRO A 275 32.39 -7.77 0.13
CA PRO A 275 31.62 -8.57 1.07
C PRO A 275 32.03 -8.21 2.51
N LEU A 276 31.12 -8.38 3.47
CA LEU A 276 31.49 -8.30 4.87
C LEU A 276 32.56 -9.36 5.19
N PRO A 277 33.61 -9.01 5.94
CA PRO A 277 34.70 -9.94 6.26
C PRO A 277 34.30 -10.87 7.43
N PHE A 278 33.19 -11.57 7.26
CA PHE A 278 32.59 -12.46 8.24
C PHE A 278 32.54 -13.90 7.73
N ASP A 279 32.44 -14.87 8.63
CA ASP A 279 32.18 -16.24 8.28
C ASP A 279 30.70 -16.48 7.88
N ALA A 280 30.43 -17.69 7.39
CA ALA A 280 29.07 -18.02 6.93
C ALA A 280 28.02 -17.93 8.03
N ALA A 281 28.36 -18.31 9.28
CA ALA A 281 27.41 -18.29 10.39
C ALA A 281 27.08 -16.86 10.83
N GLN A 282 28.04 -15.95 10.73
CA GLN A 282 27.85 -14.53 10.99
C GLN A 282 27.02 -13.87 9.87
N CYS A 283 27.31 -14.21 8.60
CA CYS A 283 26.58 -13.72 7.45
C CYS A 283 25.09 -14.17 7.48
N GLU A 284 24.80 -15.40 7.91
CA GLU A 284 23.43 -15.90 8.03
C GLU A 284 22.57 -15.03 8.95
N LYS A 285 23.15 -14.50 10.04
CA LYS A 285 22.45 -13.57 10.97
C LYS A 285 22.17 -12.20 10.35
N LEU A 286 22.85 -11.85 9.27
CA LEU A 286 22.74 -10.58 8.57
C LEU A 286 21.91 -10.67 7.28
N LEU A 287 21.40 -11.86 6.95
CA LEU A 287 20.54 -12.05 5.80
C LEU A 287 19.22 -11.30 6.01
N VAL A 288 18.88 -10.44 5.06
CA VAL A 288 17.66 -9.62 5.10
C VAL A 288 16.69 -10.10 4.03
N PRO A 289 15.57 -10.72 4.41
CA PRO A 289 14.49 -11.01 3.49
C PRO A 289 13.73 -9.72 3.13
N PHE A 290 13.72 -9.36 1.86
CA PHE A 290 12.94 -8.25 1.32
C PHE A 290 11.54 -8.72 0.97
N THR A 291 10.55 -8.12 1.63
CA THR A 291 9.18 -8.62 1.68
C THR A 291 8.17 -7.61 1.18
N LEU A 292 7.19 -8.10 0.44
CA LEU A 292 5.91 -7.40 0.26
C LEU A 292 4.99 -7.72 1.44
N LEU A 293 4.29 -6.70 1.91
CA LEU A 293 3.38 -6.75 3.06
C LEU A 293 2.03 -6.15 2.67
N TRP A 294 0.94 -6.80 3.01
CA TRP A 294 -0.42 -6.28 2.78
C TRP A 294 -1.38 -6.80 3.84
N HIS A 295 -2.54 -6.13 3.99
CA HIS A 295 -3.56 -6.63 4.90
C HIS A 295 -4.25 -7.89 4.34
N LYS A 296 -4.39 -8.95 5.13
CA LYS A 296 -5.02 -10.24 4.75
C LYS A 296 -6.37 -10.11 4.07
N ARG A 297 -7.21 -9.16 4.50
CA ARG A 297 -8.52 -8.90 3.86
C ARG A 297 -8.40 -8.58 2.37
N ASN A 298 -7.24 -8.07 1.94
CA ASN A 298 -6.95 -7.65 0.57
C ASN A 298 -6.24 -8.73 -0.26
N SER A 299 -5.97 -9.92 0.29
CA SER A 299 -5.22 -10.98 -0.42
C SER A 299 -5.87 -11.41 -1.74
N HIS A 300 -7.21 -11.32 -1.81
CA HIS A 300 -7.99 -11.61 -3.02
C HIS A 300 -8.47 -10.35 -3.77
N ASN A 301 -8.07 -9.16 -3.36
CA ASN A 301 -8.40 -7.93 -4.05
C ASN A 301 -7.66 -7.88 -5.40
N PRO A 302 -8.36 -7.75 -6.55
CA PRO A 302 -7.72 -7.79 -7.88
C PRO A 302 -6.65 -6.71 -8.09
N LYS A 303 -6.83 -5.51 -7.50
CA LYS A 303 -5.83 -4.44 -7.53
C LYS A 303 -4.55 -4.86 -6.82
N ILE A 304 -4.68 -5.40 -5.61
CA ILE A 304 -3.54 -5.81 -4.78
C ILE A 304 -2.83 -7.03 -5.38
N ALA A 305 -3.59 -8.03 -5.86
CA ALA A 305 -3.02 -9.19 -6.52
C ALA A 305 -2.22 -8.79 -7.76
N TRP A 306 -2.79 -7.92 -8.62
CA TRP A 306 -2.09 -7.40 -9.79
C TRP A 306 -0.83 -6.60 -9.41
N LEU A 307 -0.90 -5.76 -8.38
CA LEU A 307 0.23 -4.94 -7.94
C LEU A 307 1.37 -5.81 -7.41
N ARG A 308 1.05 -6.85 -6.63
CA ARG A 308 2.03 -7.83 -6.14
C ARG A 308 2.75 -8.52 -7.29
N GLU A 309 2.01 -9.10 -8.25
CA GLU A 309 2.60 -9.77 -9.41
C GLU A 309 3.43 -8.80 -10.27
N THR A 310 2.98 -7.56 -10.39
CA THR A 310 3.73 -6.52 -11.11
C THR A 310 5.06 -6.23 -10.42
N ILE A 311 5.05 -6.03 -9.09
CA ILE A 311 6.29 -5.78 -8.32
C ILE A 311 7.21 -7.01 -8.42
N LYS A 312 6.71 -8.23 -8.24
CA LYS A 312 7.49 -9.47 -8.39
C LYS A 312 8.20 -9.53 -9.73
N SER A 313 7.51 -9.21 -10.82
CA SER A 313 8.09 -9.22 -12.15
C SER A 313 9.23 -8.22 -12.36
N LEU A 314 9.32 -7.18 -11.52
CA LEU A 314 10.39 -6.17 -11.57
C LEU A 314 11.63 -6.59 -10.77
N TYR A 315 11.50 -7.59 -9.91
CA TYR A 315 12.58 -8.11 -9.07
C TYR A 315 13.01 -9.53 -9.42
N SER A 316 12.36 -10.19 -10.40
CA SER A 316 12.76 -11.54 -10.85
C SER A 316 14.22 -11.65 -11.27
N ASP A 317 14.84 -10.54 -11.67
CA ASP A 317 16.25 -10.49 -12.10
C ASP A 317 17.21 -10.15 -10.94
N LEU A 318 16.70 -10.02 -9.69
CA LEU A 318 17.53 -9.78 -8.50
C LEU A 318 17.85 -11.04 -7.69
N SER A 319 17.18 -12.14 -8.00
CA SER A 319 17.38 -13.45 -7.36
C SER A 319 18.52 -14.25 -8.00
#